data_1074a16d5801e4a3a8acbb9d15570a33
#
_entry.id   1074a16d5801e4a3a8acbb9d15570a33
#
_cell.length_a   1.000
_cell.length_b   1.000
_cell.length_c   1.000
_cell.angle_alpha   90.00
_cell.angle_beta   90.00
_cell.angle_gamma   90.00
#
_symmetry.space_group_name_H-M   'P 1'
#
loop_
_entity.id
_entity.type
_entity.pdbx_description
1 polymer ?
#
loop_
_entity_poly.entity_id
_entity_poly.type
_entity_poly.pdbx_seq_one_letter_code
_entity_poly.pdbx_strand_id
1 'polypeptide(L)' 'MDKFIAHILVVDDDDGIRSLVKKYLNENNFLVTTANSAEDASEKIKIIKFDLIILDIMMPGKNGLE' A
#
# COMPACT_ATOMS: atom_id res chain seq x y z
N MET A 1 16.62 -12.45 14.97
CA MET A 1 15.50 -12.77 14.11
C MET A 1 14.56 -11.59 14.00
N ASP A 2 14.42 -11.10 12.83
CA ASP A 2 13.59 -9.94 12.61
C ASP A 2 12.15 -10.33 12.43
N LYS A 3 11.30 -9.62 13.10
CA LYS A 3 9.89 -9.83 12.94
C LYS A 3 9.24 -8.53 12.56
N PHE A 4 8.37 -8.62 11.59
CA PHE A 4 7.61 -7.46 11.20
C PHE A 4 6.42 -7.30 12.10
N ILE A 5 6.09 -6.05 12.42
CA ILE A 5 4.96 -5.76 13.27
C ILE A 5 3.65 -6.10 12.57
N ALA A 6 3.60 -5.81 11.28
CA ALA A 6 2.38 -6.01 10.51
C ALA A 6 2.73 -6.00 9.04
N HIS A 7 1.83 -6.52 8.22
CA HIS A 7 1.98 -6.50 6.77
C HIS A 7 1.01 -5.46 6.21
N ILE A 8 1.54 -4.46 5.55
CA ILE A 8 0.77 -3.32 5.08
C ILE A 8 0.77 -3.29 3.55
N LEU A 9 -0.39 -3.07 2.98
CA LEU A 9 -0.52 -2.84 1.55
C LEU A 9 -0.64 -1.34 1.32
N VAL A 10 0.23 -0.80 0.48
CA VAL A 10 0.21 0.61 0.12
C VAL A 10 -0.23 0.74 -1.31
N VAL A 11 -1.34 1.43 -1.52
CA VAL A 11 -1.92 1.61 -2.85
C VAL A 11 -1.83 3.06 -3.25
N ASP A 12 -1.08 3.33 -4.30
CA ASP A 12 -0.86 4.70 -4.77
C ASP A 12 -0.38 4.61 -6.20
N ASP A 13 -0.93 5.42 -7.08
CA ASP A 13 -0.50 5.40 -8.48
C ASP A 13 0.75 6.25 -8.72
N ASP A 14 1.22 6.96 -7.73
CA ASP A 14 2.45 7.74 -7.83
C ASP A 14 3.62 6.89 -7.36
N ASP A 15 4.54 6.57 -8.28
CA ASP A 15 5.66 5.70 -7.95
C ASP A 15 6.55 6.29 -6.87
N GLY A 16 6.78 7.60 -6.92
CA GLY A 16 7.66 8.24 -5.94
C GLY A 16 7.08 8.19 -4.55
N ILE A 17 5.82 8.50 -4.42
CA ILE A 17 5.16 8.49 -3.11
C ILE A 17 5.08 7.06 -2.59
N ARG A 18 4.75 6.13 -3.47
CA ARG A 18 4.64 4.73 -3.06
C ARG A 18 5.96 4.21 -2.53
N SER A 19 7.07 4.55 -3.21
CA SER A 19 8.39 4.13 -2.78
C SER A 19 8.79 4.78 -1.46
N LEU A 20 8.45 6.04 -1.30
CA LEU A 20 8.79 6.76 -0.08
C LEU A 20 8.05 6.18 1.13
N VAL A 21 6.77 5.93 0.98
CA VAL A 21 5.98 5.35 2.06
C VAL A 21 6.49 3.95 2.40
N LYS A 22 6.80 3.17 1.37
CA LYS A 22 7.32 1.83 1.59
C LYS A 22 8.62 1.87 2.38
N LYS A 23 9.52 2.77 2.01
CA LYS A 23 10.80 2.88 2.70
C LYS A 23 10.59 3.25 4.16
N TYR A 24 9.73 4.24 4.39
CA TYR A 24 9.47 4.69 5.75
C TYR A 24 8.92 3.56 6.61
N LEU A 25 7.96 2.84 6.08
CA LEU A 25 7.34 1.77 6.85
C LEU A 25 8.29 0.60 7.07
N ASN A 26 9.11 0.27 6.08
CA ASN A 26 10.10 -0.77 6.25
C ASN A 26 11.09 -0.42 7.36
N GLU A 27 11.45 0.84 7.45
CA GLU A 27 12.39 1.28 8.49
C GLU A 27 11.77 1.20 9.87
N ASN A 28 10.46 1.10 9.93
CA ASN A 28 9.74 0.98 11.18
C ASN A 28 9.23 -0.44 11.44
N ASN A 29 9.85 -1.40 10.79
CA ASN A 29 9.58 -2.83 11.00
C ASN A 29 8.22 -3.31 10.51
N PHE A 30 7.72 -2.66 9.47
CA PHE A 30 6.54 -3.15 8.79
C PHE A 30 6.95 -3.85 7.49
N LEU A 31 6.28 -4.93 7.19
CA LEU A 31 6.44 -5.55 5.89
C LEU A 31 5.47 -4.86 4.95
N VAL A 32 5.95 -4.47 3.78
CA VAL A 32 5.15 -3.66 2.87
C VAL A 32 5.06 -4.30 1.50
N THR A 33 3.86 -4.40 1.00
CA THR A 33 3.58 -4.74 -0.39
C THR A 33 2.92 -3.53 -1.01
N THR A 34 3.23 -3.27 -2.27
CA THR A 34 2.70 -2.09 -2.93
C THR A 34 1.78 -2.49 -4.08
N ALA A 35 0.87 -1.60 -4.40
CA ALA A 35 0.00 -1.75 -5.56
C ALA A 35 -0.13 -0.38 -6.21
N ASN A 36 -0.21 -0.37 -7.53
CA ASN A 36 -0.26 0.88 -8.26
C ASN A 36 -1.68 1.28 -8.67
N SER A 37 -2.65 0.47 -8.31
CA SER A 37 -4.05 0.75 -8.67
C SER A 37 -4.95 -0.06 -7.76
N ALA A 38 -6.23 0.29 -7.78
CA ALA A 38 -7.22 -0.46 -7.02
C ALA A 38 -7.34 -1.89 -7.54
N GLU A 39 -7.20 -2.07 -8.86
CA GLU A 39 -7.28 -3.40 -9.43
C GLU A 39 -6.12 -4.26 -9.00
N ASP A 40 -4.91 -3.67 -9.02
CA ASP A 40 -3.72 -4.39 -8.58
C ASP A 40 -3.85 -4.75 -7.11
N ALA A 41 -4.35 -3.83 -6.31
CA ALA A 41 -4.56 -4.07 -4.88
C ALA A 41 -5.55 -5.21 -4.67
N SER A 42 -6.62 -5.20 -5.43
CA SER A 42 -7.65 -6.24 -5.31
C SER A 42 -7.08 -7.62 -5.58
N GLU A 43 -6.22 -7.73 -6.60
CA GLU A 43 -5.58 -9.01 -6.89
C GLU A 43 -4.70 -9.47 -5.75
N LYS A 44 -3.96 -8.56 -5.16
CA LYS A 44 -3.04 -8.92 -4.09
C LYS A 44 -3.77 -9.29 -2.81
N ILE A 45 -4.88 -8.64 -2.54
CA ILE A 45 -5.67 -8.95 -1.35
C ILE A 45 -6.22 -10.37 -1.41
N LYS A 46 -6.45 -10.88 -2.62
CA LYS A 46 -6.97 -12.24 -2.76
C LYS A 46 -5.98 -13.31 -2.37
N ILE A 47 -4.69 -13.01 -2.46
CA ILE A 47 -3.68 -14.02 -2.22
C ILE A 47 -2.79 -13.71 -1.01
N ILE A 48 -2.84 -12.50 -0.50
CA ILE A 48 -2.02 -12.09 0.63
C ILE A 48 -2.91 -11.50 1.69
N LYS A 49 -2.66 -11.88 2.94
CA LYS A 49 -3.40 -11.31 4.04
C LYS A 49 -2.67 -10.09 4.57
N PHE A 50 -3.33 -8.97 4.59
CA PHE A 50 -2.77 -7.73 5.08
C PHE A 50 -3.41 -7.32 6.40
N ASP A 51 -2.62 -6.69 7.23
CA ASP A 51 -3.12 -6.16 8.50
C ASP A 51 -3.70 -4.77 8.33
N LEU A 52 -3.19 -4.03 7.35
CA LEU A 52 -3.63 -2.67 7.11
C LEU A 52 -3.46 -2.35 5.65
N ILE A 53 -4.35 -1.54 5.12
CA ILE A 53 -4.27 -1.09 3.73
C ILE A 53 -4.29 0.42 3.75
N ILE A 54 -3.29 1.03 3.11
CA ILE A 54 -3.21 2.47 2.98
C ILE A 54 -3.58 2.82 1.54
N LEU A 55 -4.62 3.62 1.39
CA LEU A 55 -5.11 4.02 0.08
C LEU A 55 -4.88 5.50 -0.13
N ASP A 56 -4.43 5.84 -1.33
CA ASP A 56 -4.36 7.22 -1.72
C ASP A 56 -5.68 7.63 -2.33
N ILE A 57 -6.44 8.42 -1.61
CA ILE A 57 -7.76 8.85 -2.06
C ILE A 57 -7.69 9.98 -3.06
N MET A 58 -6.47 10.43 -3.36
CA MET A 58 -6.27 11.51 -4.32
C MET A 58 -5.94 11.01 -5.71
N MET A 59 -6.16 9.73 -5.94
CA MET A 59 -5.84 9.17 -7.25
C MET A 59 -6.66 9.81 -8.35
N PRO A 60 -6.02 10.06 -9.50
CA PRO A 60 -6.72 10.68 -10.63
C PRO A 60 -7.93 9.85 -11.04
N GLY A 61 -8.96 10.51 -11.40
CA GLY A 61 -10.17 9.85 -11.85
C GLY A 61 -11.04 9.33 -10.75
N LYS A 62 -10.56 9.42 -9.53
CA LYS A 62 -11.32 8.98 -8.39
C LYS A 62 -11.67 10.16 -7.54
N ASN A 63 -12.69 10.81 -7.87
CA ASN A 63 -13.08 11.97 -7.09
C ASN A 63 -14.20 11.58 -6.17
N GLY A 64 -13.87 11.43 -4.92
CA GLY A 64 -14.84 10.98 -3.94
C GLY A 64 -15.96 11.95 -3.70
N LEU A 65 -15.80 13.14 -4.19
CA LEU A 65 -16.84 14.14 -4.00
C LEU A 65 -17.89 14.13 -5.08
N GLU A 66 -17.62 13.41 -6.12
CA GLU A 66 -18.53 13.36 -7.28
C GLU A 66 -19.63 12.39 -7.09
#